data_cc20b6c4645bf99b1c44d519693e9f9b
#
_entry.id   cc20b6c4645bf99b1c44d519693e9f9b
#
_cell.length_a   1.000
_cell.length_b   1.000
_cell.length_c   1.000
_cell.angle_alpha   90.00
_cell.angle_beta   90.00
_cell.angle_gamma   90.00
#
_symmetry.space_group_name_H-M   'P 1'
#
loop_
_entity.id
_entity.type
_entity.pdbx_description
1 polymer ?
#
loop_
_entity_poly.entity_id
_entity_poly.type
_entity_poly.pdbx_seq_one_letter_code
_entity_poly.pdbx_strand_id
1 'polypeptide(L)'
;LGGSVRRHKYQKDGGINMDNEILYKSLKKESEVYICLDYYIIPESISADYCDLKCYGIKIEKTTVYAGGGKIVESKQINNIFYRYKDATEFSDTIIKKRIEPQGLRDIVENYIIESIDRARQSA
;
A
#
# COMPACT_ATOMS: atom_id res chain seq x y z
N LEU A 1 14.14 -5.73 20.12
CA LEU A 1 13.50 -5.17 20.26
C LEU A 1 12.99 -4.82 19.14
N GLY A 2 12.61 -4.65 18.48
CA GLY A 2 12.18 -4.48 17.49
C GLY A 2 10.95 -4.72 17.06
N GLY A 3 10.60 -5.25 16.32
CA GLY A 3 9.33 -5.49 15.86
C GLY A 3 9.31 -6.72 15.07
N SER A 4 8.17 -7.20 14.80
CA SER A 4 8.03 -8.32 13.92
C SER A 4 7.42 -7.81 12.63
N VAL A 5 7.86 -8.43 11.57
CA VAL A 5 7.40 -8.06 10.26
C VAL A 5 6.87 -9.31 9.61
N ARG A 6 5.67 -9.23 9.07
CA ARG A 6 5.03 -10.41 8.58
C ARG A 6 4.25 -10.10 7.33
N ARG A 7 4.47 -10.87 6.30
CA ARG A 7 3.67 -10.74 5.08
C ARG A 7 2.51 -11.72 5.17
N HIS A 8 1.33 -11.26 4.90
CA HIS A 8 0.22 -12.17 4.84
C HIS A 8 -0.85 -11.65 3.91
N LYS A 9 -1.64 -12.57 3.39
CA LYS A 9 -2.74 -12.25 2.55
C LYS A 9 -3.98 -12.38 3.36
N TYR A 10 -4.84 -11.44 3.22
CA TYR A 10 -6.12 -11.49 3.86
C TYR A 10 -7.19 -11.56 2.80
N GLN A 11 -7.98 -12.65 2.83
CA GLN A 11 -9.00 -12.77 1.88
C GLN A 11 -10.30 -12.60 2.58
N LYS A 12 -11.15 -11.70 2.13
CA LYS A 12 -12.35 -11.48 2.75
C LYS A 12 -13.34 -12.45 2.31
N ASP A 13 -13.99 -13.09 3.21
CA ASP A 13 -14.99 -13.98 2.82
C ASP A 13 -16.19 -13.23 2.48
N GLY A 14 -17.11 -13.72 1.95
CA GLY A 14 -18.24 -12.98 1.72
C GLY A 14 -18.27 -12.43 0.39
N GLY A 15 -17.36 -12.54 -0.18
CA GLY A 15 -17.40 -12.31 -1.41
C GLY A 15 -17.59 -11.12 -2.11
N ILE A 16 -17.78 -10.13 -1.67
CA ILE A 16 -18.04 -9.14 -2.30
C ILE A 16 -16.92 -8.45 -2.64
N ASN A 17 -16.33 -8.56 -3.36
CA ASN A 17 -15.37 -7.84 -3.74
C ASN A 17 -14.41 -7.38 -3.08
N MET A 18 -13.84 -7.74 -2.51
CA MET A 18 -12.99 -7.35 -1.92
C MET A 18 -11.89 -7.28 -2.18
N ASP A 19 -11.43 -6.85 -2.07
CA ASP A 19 -10.54 -6.68 -2.71
C ASP A 19 -9.35 -6.10 -2.14
N ASN A 20 -9.26 -5.85 -0.93
CA ASN A 20 -8.10 -5.38 -0.25
C ASN A 20 -7.27 -6.56 0.17
N GLU A 21 -6.04 -6.54 -0.16
CA GLU A 21 -5.14 -7.61 0.21
C GLU A 21 -4.08 -7.00 1.10
N ILE A 22 -3.97 -7.47 2.31
CA ILE A 22 -2.91 -7.02 3.19
C ILE A 22 -1.64 -7.74 2.77
N LEU A 23 -0.71 -6.99 2.22
CA LEU A 23 0.52 -7.56 1.75
C LEU A 23 1.52 -7.73 2.88
N TYR A 24 1.43 -6.88 3.87
CA TYR A 24 2.50 -6.81 4.82
C TYR A 24 2.08 -6.04 6.05
N LYS A 25 2.47 -6.52 7.19
CA LYS A 25 2.21 -5.83 8.44
C LYS A 25 3.52 -5.69 9.20
N SER A 26 3.88 -4.47 9.52
CA SER A 26 5.07 -4.19 10.29
C SER A 26 4.66 -3.73 11.67
N LEU A 27 5.19 -4.38 12.69
CA LEU A 27 4.84 -4.05 14.04
C LEU A 27 6.10 -3.63 14.77
N LYS A 28 6.06 -2.50 15.42
CA LYS A 28 7.21 -1.98 16.12
C LYS A 28 6.79 -1.45 17.48
N LYS A 29 7.57 -1.76 18.49
CA LYS A 29 7.34 -1.22 19.82
C LYS A 29 8.39 -0.16 20.11
N GLU A 30 7.94 1.03 20.51
CA GLU A 30 8.85 2.07 20.89
C GLU A 30 8.42 2.58 22.22
N SER A 31 9.21 2.38 23.25
CA SER A 31 8.86 2.66 24.63
C SER A 31 7.59 1.87 24.96
N GLU A 32 6.52 2.49 25.27
CA GLU A 32 5.29 1.81 25.57
C GLU A 32 4.26 2.07 24.48
N VAL A 33 4.73 2.24 23.26
CA VAL A 33 3.88 2.52 22.11
C VAL A 33 4.12 1.46 21.07
N TYR A 34 3.04 0.93 20.51
CA TYR A 34 3.13 -0.02 19.43
C TYR A 34 2.69 0.66 18.15
N ILE A 35 3.49 0.51 17.10
CA ILE A 35 3.18 1.07 15.80
C ILE A 35 3.03 -0.07 14.80
N CYS A 36 1.91 -0.09 14.10
CA CYS A 36 1.62 -1.11 13.13
C CYS A 36 1.40 -0.46 11.79
N LEU A 37 2.13 -0.91 10.77
CA LEU A 37 1.96 -0.45 9.41
C LEU A 37 1.38 -1.58 8.57
N ASP A 38 0.25 -1.33 7.94
CA ASP A 38 -0.39 -2.27 7.05
C ASP A 38 -0.37 -1.71 5.64
N TYR A 39 0.01 -2.54 4.69
CA TYR A 39 0.15 -2.15 3.29
C TYR A 39 -0.82 -2.96 2.45
N TYR A 40 -1.53 -2.27 1.55
CA TYR A 40 -2.56 -2.90 0.74
C TYR A 40 -2.38 -2.55 -0.72
N ILE A 41 -2.64 -3.51 -1.59
CA ILE A 41 -2.88 -3.21 -2.99
C ILE A 41 -4.38 -3.18 -3.16
N ILE A 42 -4.89 -2.12 -3.77
CA ILE A 42 -6.32 -1.91 -3.95
C ILE A 42 -6.65 -2.11 -5.43
N PRO A 43 -7.23 -3.24 -5.79
CA PRO A 43 -7.62 -3.44 -7.17
C PRO A 43 -8.91 -2.70 -7.49
N GLU A 44 -8.97 -2.16 -8.69
CA GLU A 44 -10.14 -1.45 -9.16
C GLU A 44 -10.39 -1.81 -10.61
N SER A 45 -11.63 -1.68 -11.02
CA SER A 45 -11.98 -1.86 -12.42
C SER A 45 -12.58 -0.57 -12.93
N ILE A 46 -12.10 -0.13 -14.07
CA ILE A 46 -12.65 1.03 -14.74
C ILE A 46 -13.39 0.53 -15.96
N SER A 47 -14.68 0.78 -16.01
CA SER A 47 -15.48 0.39 -17.16
C SER A 47 -15.34 1.42 -18.27
N ALA A 48 -14.97 0.95 -19.44
CA ALA A 48 -14.97 1.77 -20.63
C ALA A 48 -15.96 1.17 -21.61
N ASP A 49 -16.30 1.91 -22.65
CA ASP A 49 -17.37 1.53 -23.58
C ASP A 49 -17.22 0.12 -24.13
N TYR A 50 -16.05 -0.38 -24.30
CA TYR A 50 -15.83 -1.67 -24.93
C TYR A 50 -14.98 -2.63 -24.13
N CYS A 51 -14.49 -2.24 -22.97
CA CYS A 51 -13.68 -3.13 -22.16
C CYS A 51 -13.60 -2.62 -20.74
N ASP A 52 -13.30 -3.53 -19.84
CA ASP A 52 -13.01 -3.19 -18.46
C ASP A 52 -11.50 -3.19 -18.28
N LEU A 53 -11.00 -2.10 -17.72
CA LEU A 53 -9.58 -2.00 -17.42
C LEU A 53 -9.38 -2.22 -15.94
N LYS A 54 -8.44 -3.08 -15.62
CA LYS A 54 -8.06 -3.25 -14.23
C LYS A 54 -6.92 -2.31 -13.90
N CYS A 55 -7.00 -1.70 -12.75
CA CYS A 55 -5.92 -0.88 -12.24
C CYS A 55 -5.75 -1.13 -10.77
N TYR A 56 -4.66 -0.64 -10.22
CA TYR A 56 -4.30 -0.95 -8.85
C TYR A 56 -3.79 0.31 -8.16
N GLY A 57 -4.24 0.49 -6.94
CA GLY A 57 -3.77 1.57 -6.09
C GLY A 57 -3.04 1.01 -4.88
N ILE A 58 -2.59 1.89 -4.03
CA ILE A 58 -1.87 1.53 -2.81
C ILE A 58 -2.51 2.23 -1.63
N LYS A 59 -2.61 1.52 -0.53
CA LYS A 59 -3.06 2.11 0.73
C LYS A 59 -2.06 1.74 1.82
N ILE A 60 -1.71 2.71 2.64
CA ILE A 60 -0.90 2.48 3.83
C ILE A 60 -1.71 2.92 5.03
N GLU A 61 -1.80 2.07 6.02
CA GLU A 61 -2.51 2.38 7.25
C GLU A 61 -1.54 2.26 8.42
N LYS A 62 -1.47 3.29 9.24
CA LYS A 62 -0.62 3.29 10.41
C LYS A 62 -1.49 3.34 11.65
N THR A 63 -1.33 2.37 12.52
CA THR A 63 -2.04 2.32 13.79
C THR A 63 -1.03 2.48 14.90
N THR A 64 -1.26 3.47 15.76
CA THR A 64 -0.42 3.71 16.94
C THR A 64 -1.26 3.39 18.16
N VAL A 65 -0.77 2.48 18.99
CA VAL A 65 -1.45 2.06 20.20
C VAL A 65 -0.60 2.45 21.39
N TYR A 66 -1.17 3.22 22.30
CA TYR A 66 -0.48 3.70 23.47
C TYR A 66 -0.74 2.79 24.67
N ALA A 67 0.22 2.73 25.57
CA ALA A 67 0.09 1.86 26.74
C ALA A 67 -1.15 2.17 27.58
N GLY A 68 -1.58 3.41 27.56
CA GLY A 68 -2.78 3.78 28.32
C GLY A 68 -4.09 3.40 27.67
N GLY A 69 -4.02 2.78 26.52
CA GLY A 69 -5.23 2.35 25.82
C GLY A 69 -5.65 3.24 24.66
N GLY A 70 -4.97 4.33 24.45
CA GLY A 70 -5.29 5.19 23.32
C GLY A 70 -4.86 4.58 22.02
N LYS A 71 -5.56 4.93 20.95
CA LYS A 71 -5.27 4.40 19.64
C LYS A 71 -5.50 5.48 18.59
N ILE A 72 -4.57 5.64 17.70
CA ILE A 72 -4.70 6.58 16.59
C ILE A 72 -4.46 5.83 15.29
N VAL A 73 -5.34 6.03 14.32
CA VAL A 73 -5.22 5.41 13.01
C VAL A 73 -5.07 6.50 11.97
N GLU A 74 -4.03 6.39 11.17
CA GLU A 74 -3.79 7.30 10.05
C GLU A 74 -3.73 6.47 8.79
N SER A 75 -4.26 6.97 7.71
CA SER A 75 -4.18 6.22 6.45
C SER A 75 -4.08 7.15 5.26
N LYS A 76 -3.54 6.63 4.19
CA LYS A 76 -3.46 7.32 2.92
C LYS A 76 -3.66 6.31 1.83
N GLN A 77 -4.50 6.62 0.88
CA GLN A 77 -4.78 5.76 -0.24
C GLN A 77 -4.67 6.57 -1.52
N ILE A 78 -3.97 6.02 -2.50
CA ILE A 78 -3.89 6.62 -3.83
C ILE A 78 -4.31 5.55 -4.81
N ASN A 79 -5.33 5.86 -5.58
CA ASN A 79 -5.92 4.89 -6.50
C ASN A 79 -5.35 5.04 -7.90
N ASN A 80 -5.53 3.98 -8.68
CA ASN A 80 -5.27 4.09 -10.12
C ASN A 80 -3.83 4.48 -10.44
N ILE A 81 -2.89 3.80 -9.84
CA ILE A 81 -1.48 4.06 -10.07
C ILE A 81 -0.91 3.13 -11.12
N PHE A 82 -1.29 1.85 -11.09
CA PHE A 82 -0.69 0.83 -11.94
C PHE A 82 -1.76 0.13 -12.75
N TYR A 83 -1.40 -0.30 -13.97
CA TYR A 83 -2.30 -1.10 -14.79
C TYR A 83 -1.91 -2.58 -14.78
N ARG A 84 -0.77 -2.93 -14.21
CA ARG A 84 -0.35 -4.32 -14.11
C ARG A 84 -0.10 -4.65 -12.65
N TYR A 85 -0.60 -5.80 -12.24
CA TYR A 85 -0.41 -6.27 -10.87
C TYR A 85 1.06 -6.42 -10.52
N LYS A 86 1.87 -6.86 -11.47
CA LYS A 86 3.30 -7.00 -11.26
C LYS A 86 3.95 -5.69 -10.84
N ASP A 87 3.58 -4.60 -11.50
CA ASP A 87 4.14 -3.29 -11.16
C ASP A 87 3.71 -2.87 -9.77
N ALA A 88 2.46 -3.15 -9.41
CA ALA A 88 1.96 -2.85 -8.08
C ALA A 88 2.71 -3.63 -7.00
N THR A 89 3.00 -4.91 -7.25
CA THR A 89 3.73 -5.71 -6.27
C THR A 89 5.17 -5.26 -6.13
N GLU A 90 5.82 -4.90 -7.22
CA GLU A 90 7.20 -4.40 -7.16
C GLU A 90 7.28 -3.09 -6.41
N PHE A 91 6.34 -2.20 -6.67
CA PHE A 91 6.28 -0.94 -5.93
C PHE A 91 6.02 -1.19 -4.46
N SER A 92 5.10 -2.10 -4.16
CA SER A 92 4.77 -2.45 -2.78
C SER A 92 5.98 -2.99 -2.04
N ASP A 93 6.76 -3.85 -2.69
CA ASP A 93 7.98 -4.37 -2.07
C ASP A 93 8.94 -3.24 -1.70
N THR A 94 9.03 -2.23 -2.53
CA THR A 94 9.89 -1.08 -2.26
C THR A 94 9.42 -0.29 -1.06
N ILE A 95 8.13 0.04 -1.00
CA ILE A 95 7.63 0.84 0.10
C ILE A 95 7.63 0.08 1.41
N ILE A 96 7.44 -1.23 1.36
CA ILE A 96 7.50 -2.07 2.54
C ILE A 96 8.94 -2.11 3.06
N LYS A 97 9.90 -2.29 2.16
CA LYS A 97 11.29 -2.35 2.54
C LYS A 97 11.76 -1.06 3.18
N LYS A 98 11.27 0.06 2.69
CA LYS A 98 11.61 1.37 3.22
C LYS A 98 10.73 1.77 4.39
N ARG A 99 9.75 0.99 4.72
CA ARG A 99 8.79 1.26 5.79
C ARG A 99 8.15 2.63 5.64
N ILE A 100 7.69 2.91 4.44
CA ILE A 100 7.05 4.19 4.14
C ILE A 100 5.76 4.30 4.95
N GLU A 101 5.56 5.45 5.57
CA GLU A 101 4.36 5.74 6.34
C GLU A 101 3.34 6.47 5.48
N PRO A 102 2.10 6.58 5.93
CA PRO A 102 1.05 7.18 5.09
C PRO A 102 1.40 8.56 4.54
N GLN A 103 2.04 9.40 5.35
CA GLN A 103 2.36 10.75 4.91
C GLN A 103 3.43 10.79 3.82
N GLY A 104 4.19 9.73 3.65
CA GLY A 104 5.21 9.66 2.60
C GLY A 104 4.74 9.06 1.30
N LEU A 105 3.54 8.51 1.27
CA LEU A 105 3.07 7.78 0.10
C LEU A 105 2.97 8.65 -1.14
N ARG A 106 2.45 9.85 -0.99
CA ARG A 106 2.23 10.73 -2.14
C ARG A 106 3.54 11.02 -2.86
N ASP A 107 4.56 11.39 -2.11
CA ASP A 107 5.85 11.76 -2.70
C ASP A 107 6.48 10.59 -3.45
N ILE A 108 6.41 9.40 -2.88
CA ILE A 108 7.04 8.27 -3.53
C ILE A 108 6.26 7.83 -4.77
N VAL A 109 4.94 7.98 -4.76
CA VAL A 109 4.13 7.70 -5.94
C VAL A 109 4.45 8.71 -7.06
N GLU A 110 4.56 9.97 -6.71
CA GLU A 110 4.88 11.01 -7.70
C GLU A 110 6.25 10.75 -8.32
N ASN A 111 7.23 10.38 -7.52
CA ASN A 111 8.55 10.06 -8.04
C ASN A 111 8.50 8.83 -8.95
N TYR A 112 7.72 7.83 -8.59
CA TYR A 112 7.58 6.65 -9.42
C TYR A 112 7.01 7.00 -10.78
N ILE A 113 5.99 7.85 -10.82
CA ILE A 113 5.36 8.25 -12.07
C ILE A 113 6.34 9.04 -12.94
N ILE A 114 7.10 9.96 -12.34
CA ILE A 114 8.07 10.73 -13.07
C ILE A 114 9.15 9.83 -13.65
N GLU A 115 9.66 8.90 -12.87
CA GLU A 115 10.67 7.96 -13.35
C GLU A 115 10.14 7.07 -14.46
N SER A 116 8.88 6.68 -14.37
CA SER A 116 8.26 5.86 -15.41
C SER A 116 8.16 6.61 -16.74
N ILE A 117 7.81 7.89 -16.67
CA ILE A 117 7.74 8.73 -17.86
C ILE A 117 9.13 8.88 -18.47
N ASP A 118 10.14 9.12 -17.65
CA ASP A 118 11.50 9.29 -18.13
C ASP A 118 12.01 8.02 -18.82
N ARG A 119 11.72 6.87 -18.24
CA ARG A 119 12.12 5.59 -18.85
C ARG A 119 11.43 5.39 -20.20
N ALA A 120 10.17 5.77 -20.30
CA ALA A 120 9.43 5.65 -21.55
C ALA A 120 10.04 6.54 -22.62
N ARG A 121 10.47 7.74 -22.25
CA ARG A 121 11.11 8.65 -23.20
C ARG A 121 12.44 8.12 -23.69
N GLN A 122 13.21 7.50 -22.81
CA GLN A 122 14.51 6.98 -23.19
C GLN A 122 14.39 5.75 -24.08
N SER A 123 13.28 5.05 -24.00
CA SER A 123 13.06 3.85 -24.79
C SER A 123 12.54 4.15 -26.19
N ALA A 124 12.09 5.34 -26.43
CA ALA A 124 11.46 5.68 -27.70
C ALA A 124 12.48 5.95 -28.79
#